data_44337ecb78880b2a7227b4e4d8489f41
#
_entry.id   44337ecb78880b2a7227b4e4d8489f41
#
_cell.length_a   1.000
_cell.length_b   1.000
_cell.length_c   1.000
_cell.angle_alpha   90.00
_cell.angle_beta   90.00
_cell.angle_gamma   90.00
#
_symmetry.space_group_name_H-M   'P 1'
#
loop_
_entity.id
_entity.type
_entity.pdbx_description
1 polymer ?
#
loop_
_entity_poly.entity_id
_entity_poly.type
_entity_poly.pdbx_seq_one_letter_code
_entity_poly.pdbx_strand_id
1 'polypeptide(L)'
;FDFASQRMAEMWLGLGITREVCKGPTMTTIYGARHFGIVEQLTAWLMKEKGIVPLDQWEREFTWPAQYLARKLNIVIANRLKSCVALDAWLRGVSKACMKRQQRIKFYMPMGFPLALGSELEAKQKIATVINGTRRWKTTEHITIPGELSARATNRGITANVIHGFDASFCHAVVERMAGRQLHVITNHDCF
;
A
#
# COMPACT_ATOMS: atom_id res chain seq x y z
N PHE A 1 27.33 -15.01 7.75
CA PHE A 1 26.63 -13.90 8.45
C PHE A 1 27.54 -12.68 8.38
N ASP A 2 27.07 -11.63 7.72
CA ASP A 2 27.78 -10.36 7.64
C ASP A 2 27.65 -9.64 9.00
N PHE A 3 28.75 -9.07 9.49
CA PHE A 3 28.81 -8.32 10.76
C PHE A 3 27.73 -7.21 10.85
N ALA A 4 27.43 -6.56 9.74
CA ALA A 4 26.36 -5.56 9.66
C ALA A 4 24.98 -6.16 9.94
N SER A 5 24.68 -7.35 9.41
CA SER A 5 23.43 -8.07 9.64
C SER A 5 23.26 -8.51 11.08
N GLN A 6 24.34 -8.93 11.74
CA GLN A 6 24.33 -9.29 13.16
C GLN A 6 24.02 -8.09 14.03
N ARG A 7 24.68 -6.95 13.81
CA ARG A 7 24.44 -5.70 14.55
C ARG A 7 22.98 -5.21 14.41
N MET A 8 22.40 -5.34 13.21
CA MET A 8 20.99 -4.98 12.99
C MET A 8 20.03 -5.93 13.71
N ALA A 9 20.33 -7.23 13.73
CA ALA A 9 19.56 -8.22 14.48
C ALA A 9 19.58 -7.92 15.99
N GLU A 10 20.76 -7.67 16.55
CA GLU A 10 20.94 -7.31 17.95
C GLU A 10 20.19 -6.04 18.33
N MET A 11 20.24 -5.01 17.46
CA MET A 11 19.47 -3.78 17.66
C MET A 11 17.96 -4.04 17.74
N TRP A 12 17.41 -4.83 16.80
CA TRP A 12 15.98 -5.14 16.81
C TRP A 12 15.56 -6.00 17.98
N LEU A 13 16.41 -6.95 18.40
CA LEU A 13 16.16 -7.76 19.60
C LEU A 13 16.19 -6.90 20.87
N GLY A 14 17.10 -5.93 20.96
CA GLY A 14 17.16 -4.98 22.07
C GLY A 14 15.96 -4.02 22.13
N LEU A 15 15.38 -3.64 20.97
CA LEU A 15 14.17 -2.82 20.91
C LEU A 15 12.90 -3.63 21.22
N GLY A 16 12.94 -4.95 21.05
CA GLY A 16 11.79 -5.85 21.14
C GLY A 16 10.94 -5.84 19.86
N ILE A 17 10.93 -6.97 19.14
CA ILE A 17 10.06 -7.17 17.97
C ILE A 17 8.67 -7.55 18.50
N THR A 18 7.84 -6.55 18.75
CA THR A 18 6.49 -6.73 19.29
C THR A 18 5.46 -6.92 18.16
N ARG A 19 4.24 -7.33 18.53
CA ARG A 19 3.08 -7.34 17.61
C ARG A 19 2.84 -5.98 16.96
N GLU A 20 3.06 -4.90 17.70
CA GLU A 20 2.84 -3.52 17.22
C GLU A 20 3.75 -3.17 16.05
N VAL A 21 5.03 -3.49 16.14
CA VAL A 21 6.01 -3.32 15.04
C VAL A 21 5.60 -4.10 13.79
N CYS A 22 5.15 -5.34 13.96
CA CYS A 22 4.87 -6.25 12.85
C CYS A 22 3.47 -6.08 12.26
N LYS A 23 2.50 -5.53 13.00
CA LYS A 23 1.09 -5.44 12.60
C LYS A 23 0.91 -4.64 11.31
N GLY A 24 1.44 -3.42 11.26
CA GLY A 24 1.35 -2.55 10.08
C GLY A 24 1.91 -3.21 8.82
N PRO A 25 3.18 -3.62 8.81
CA PRO A 25 3.79 -4.32 7.69
C PRO A 25 3.03 -5.58 7.24
N THR A 26 2.54 -6.39 8.18
CA THR A 26 1.81 -7.63 7.85
C THR A 26 0.47 -7.31 7.21
N MET A 27 -0.30 -6.39 7.79
CA MET A 27 -1.61 -5.99 7.27
C MET A 27 -1.48 -5.40 5.86
N THR A 28 -0.57 -4.45 5.68
CA THR A 28 -0.41 -3.78 4.39
C THR A 28 0.15 -4.70 3.30
N THR A 29 0.89 -5.74 3.65
CA THR A 29 1.35 -6.75 2.68
C THR A 29 0.17 -7.49 2.06
N ILE A 30 -0.87 -7.82 2.83
CA ILE A 30 -2.09 -8.45 2.33
C ILE A 30 -2.77 -7.55 1.28
N TYR A 31 -2.76 -6.25 1.48
CA TYR A 31 -3.26 -5.25 0.53
C TYR A 31 -2.29 -4.95 -0.62
N GLY A 32 -1.20 -5.69 -0.74
CA GLY A 32 -0.24 -5.58 -1.85
C GLY A 32 0.89 -4.58 -1.63
N ALA A 33 1.15 -4.16 -0.39
CA ALA A 33 2.34 -3.36 -0.09
C ALA A 33 3.62 -4.13 -0.46
N ARG A 34 4.60 -3.38 -0.95
CA ARG A 34 5.91 -3.90 -1.36
C ARG A 34 6.98 -3.55 -0.33
N HIS A 35 8.15 -4.11 -0.53
CA HIS A 35 9.31 -3.92 0.33
C HIS A 35 9.52 -2.46 0.76
N PHE A 36 9.43 -1.50 -0.18
CA PHE A 36 9.59 -0.07 0.15
C PHE A 36 8.55 0.45 1.14
N GLY A 37 7.27 0.13 0.96
CA GLY A 37 6.22 0.56 1.90
C GLY A 37 6.40 -0.05 3.30
N ILE A 38 6.93 -1.26 3.39
CA ILE A 38 7.28 -1.88 4.67
C ILE A 38 8.46 -1.14 5.31
N VAL A 39 9.50 -0.82 4.52
CA VAL A 39 10.66 -0.05 5.01
C VAL A 39 10.22 1.32 5.54
N GLU A 40 9.37 2.04 4.80
CA GLU A 40 8.83 3.34 5.25
C GLU A 40 8.10 3.24 6.59
N GLN A 41 7.24 2.23 6.76
CA GLN A 41 6.51 2.01 8.01
C GLN A 41 7.45 1.70 9.18
N LEU A 42 8.43 0.82 8.97
CA LEU A 42 9.42 0.47 10.00
C LEU A 42 10.32 1.65 10.33
N THR A 43 10.71 2.44 9.33
CA THR A 43 11.49 3.66 9.54
C THR A 43 10.70 4.68 10.36
N ALA A 44 9.43 4.91 10.01
CA ALA A 44 8.55 5.81 10.76
C ALA A 44 8.33 5.33 12.22
N TRP A 45 8.21 4.01 12.43
CA TRP A 45 8.12 3.44 13.76
C TRP A 45 9.41 3.66 14.57
N LEU A 46 10.58 3.40 13.98
CA LEU A 46 11.88 3.63 14.62
C LEU A 46 12.06 5.09 15.03
N MET A 47 11.65 6.03 14.18
CA MET A 47 11.71 7.46 14.49
C MET A 47 10.82 7.84 15.66
N LYS A 48 9.58 7.34 15.67
CA LYS A 48 8.64 7.60 16.76
C LYS A 48 9.16 7.06 18.08
N GLU A 49 9.70 5.85 18.11
CA GLU A 49 10.20 5.19 19.32
C GLU A 49 11.48 5.83 19.86
N LYS A 50 12.37 6.25 18.98
CA LYS A 50 13.63 6.90 19.37
C LYS A 50 13.49 8.40 19.65
N GLY A 51 12.38 9.03 19.27
CA GLY A 51 12.12 10.45 19.51
C GLY A 51 13.10 11.41 18.84
N ILE A 52 13.87 10.94 17.84
CA ILE A 52 14.95 11.70 17.22
C ILE A 52 14.69 11.84 15.73
N VAL A 53 14.71 13.05 15.24
CA VAL A 53 14.77 13.37 13.80
C VAL A 53 15.92 14.33 13.55
N PRO A 54 17.12 13.84 13.26
CA PRO A 54 18.12 14.67 12.59
C PRO A 54 18.02 14.45 11.09
N LEU A 55 17.78 15.50 10.35
CA LEU A 55 17.61 15.51 8.90
C LEU A 55 18.83 14.95 8.12
N ASP A 56 20.01 14.98 8.67
CA ASP A 56 21.27 14.71 7.96
C ASP A 56 21.86 13.30 8.17
N GLN A 57 21.41 12.56 9.19
CA GLN A 57 21.85 11.17 9.47
C GLN A 57 20.82 10.09 9.11
N TRP A 58 19.75 10.50 8.54
CA TRP A 58 18.49 9.81 8.32
C TRP A 58 18.59 8.50 7.57
N GLU A 59 19.36 8.49 6.48
CA GLU A 59 19.30 7.37 5.55
C GLU A 59 20.00 6.12 6.04
N ARG A 60 21.10 6.24 6.75
CA ARG A 60 21.90 5.08 7.13
C ARG A 60 21.50 4.47 8.46
N GLU A 61 21.20 5.30 9.45
CA GLU A 61 20.98 4.83 10.83
C GLU A 61 19.62 4.16 11.02
N PHE A 62 18.58 4.58 10.29
CA PHE A 62 17.23 4.01 10.40
C PHE A 62 16.81 3.18 9.19
N THR A 63 17.24 3.56 7.99
CA THR A 63 16.84 2.87 6.76
C THR A 63 17.44 1.47 6.67
N TRP A 64 18.69 1.29 7.04
CA TRP A 64 19.30 -0.04 6.98
C TRP A 64 18.71 -1.04 7.96
N PRO A 65 18.51 -0.72 9.26
CA PRO A 65 17.78 -1.58 10.17
C PRO A 65 16.36 -1.90 9.70
N ALA A 66 15.62 -0.88 9.19
CA ALA A 66 14.29 -1.07 8.64
C ALA A 66 14.30 -2.01 7.41
N GLN A 67 15.25 -1.85 6.50
CA GLN A 67 15.43 -2.75 5.36
C GLN A 67 15.75 -4.19 5.80
N TYR A 68 16.58 -4.35 6.82
CA TYR A 68 16.91 -5.67 7.36
C TYR A 68 15.67 -6.37 7.89
N LEU A 69 14.90 -5.72 8.78
CA LEU A 69 13.67 -6.31 9.32
C LEU A 69 12.61 -6.52 8.23
N ALA A 70 12.47 -5.59 7.29
CA ALA A 70 11.54 -5.72 6.17
C ALA A 70 11.83 -6.96 5.31
N ARG A 71 13.11 -7.28 5.06
CA ARG A 71 13.49 -8.51 4.34
C ARG A 71 13.08 -9.76 5.12
N LYS A 72 13.33 -9.79 6.44
CA LYS A 72 12.94 -10.91 7.29
C LYS A 72 11.42 -11.08 7.35
N LEU A 73 10.68 -9.99 7.55
CA LEU A 73 9.21 -10.01 7.55
C LEU A 73 8.65 -10.51 6.22
N ASN A 74 9.16 -10.04 5.08
CA ASN A 74 8.72 -10.51 3.76
C ASN A 74 8.88 -12.03 3.60
N ILE A 75 9.99 -12.61 4.07
CA ILE A 75 10.22 -14.07 4.01
C ILE A 75 9.18 -14.79 4.89
N VAL A 76 8.98 -14.32 6.12
CA VAL A 76 8.04 -14.94 7.06
C VAL A 76 6.61 -14.85 6.53
N ILE A 77 6.20 -13.67 6.05
CA ILE A 77 4.86 -13.43 5.50
C ILE A 77 4.62 -14.31 4.28
N ALA A 78 5.58 -14.35 3.34
CA ALA A 78 5.47 -15.19 2.14
C ALA A 78 5.32 -16.68 2.48
N ASN A 79 6.03 -17.17 3.48
CA ASN A 79 5.95 -18.55 3.91
C ASN A 79 4.65 -18.88 4.65
N ARG A 80 4.10 -17.94 5.42
CA ARG A 80 2.89 -18.14 6.23
C ARG A 80 1.60 -17.85 5.44
N LEU A 81 1.62 -16.86 4.55
CA LEU A 81 0.46 -16.38 3.81
C LEU A 81 0.56 -16.74 2.31
N LYS A 82 0.88 -17.98 2.02
CA LYS A 82 1.09 -18.47 0.62
C LYS A 82 -0.07 -18.15 -0.30
N SER A 83 -1.32 -18.34 0.18
CA SER A 83 -2.52 -18.06 -0.62
C SER A 83 -2.67 -16.58 -0.95
N CYS A 84 -2.36 -15.68 0.00
CA CYS A 84 -2.40 -14.22 -0.25
C CYS A 84 -1.35 -13.81 -1.29
N VAL A 85 -0.15 -14.38 -1.21
CA VAL A 85 0.92 -14.13 -2.20
C VAL A 85 0.52 -14.64 -3.58
N ALA A 86 -0.09 -15.82 -3.66
CA ALA A 86 -0.58 -16.39 -4.91
C ALA A 86 -1.70 -15.54 -5.51
N LEU A 87 -2.65 -15.06 -4.70
CA LEU A 87 -3.71 -14.16 -5.13
C LEU A 87 -3.15 -12.82 -5.67
N ASP A 88 -2.22 -12.19 -4.94
CA ASP A 88 -1.56 -10.94 -5.42
C ASP A 88 -0.86 -11.18 -6.77
N ALA A 89 -0.14 -12.28 -6.92
CA ALA A 89 0.55 -12.61 -8.16
C ALA A 89 -0.44 -12.80 -9.32
N TRP A 90 -1.54 -13.50 -9.10
CA TRP A 90 -2.59 -13.72 -10.08
C TRP A 90 -3.27 -12.40 -10.49
N LEU A 91 -3.71 -11.59 -9.53
CA LEU A 91 -4.32 -10.28 -9.79
C LEU A 91 -3.42 -9.37 -10.61
N ARG A 92 -2.12 -9.34 -10.29
CA ARG A 92 -1.13 -8.58 -11.06
C ARG A 92 -0.91 -9.14 -12.47
N GLY A 93 -1.01 -10.45 -12.62
CA GLY A 93 -1.02 -11.10 -13.94
C GLY A 93 -2.18 -10.63 -14.80
N VAL A 94 -3.39 -10.64 -14.25
CA VAL A 94 -4.61 -10.11 -14.89
C VAL A 94 -4.43 -8.63 -15.26
N SER A 95 -3.95 -7.82 -14.29
CA SER A 95 -3.68 -6.41 -14.53
C SER A 95 -2.75 -6.18 -15.71
N LYS A 96 -1.62 -6.88 -15.74
CA LYS A 96 -0.65 -6.77 -16.85
C LYS A 96 -1.27 -7.14 -18.20
N ALA A 97 -2.09 -8.19 -18.25
CA ALA A 97 -2.74 -8.64 -19.47
C ALA A 97 -3.74 -7.60 -20.01
N CYS A 98 -4.57 -7.03 -19.12
CA CYS A 98 -5.53 -5.98 -19.49
C CYS A 98 -4.85 -4.67 -19.90
N MET A 99 -3.82 -4.26 -19.16
CA MET A 99 -3.10 -3.00 -19.45
C MET A 99 -2.32 -3.04 -20.76
N LYS A 100 -1.86 -4.20 -21.21
CA LYS A 100 -1.28 -4.35 -22.56
C LYS A 100 -2.28 -4.01 -23.66
N ARG A 101 -3.57 -4.12 -23.39
CA ARG A 101 -4.68 -3.81 -24.32
C ARG A 101 -5.34 -2.47 -24.03
N GLN A 102 -4.81 -1.68 -23.10
CA GLN A 102 -5.42 -0.43 -22.62
C GLN A 102 -6.88 -0.62 -22.18
N GLN A 103 -7.19 -1.76 -21.55
CA GLN A 103 -8.54 -2.10 -21.09
C GLN A 103 -8.63 -2.01 -19.57
N ARG A 104 -9.71 -1.38 -19.08
CA ARG A 104 -10.06 -1.40 -17.65
C ARG A 104 -10.44 -2.81 -17.23
N ILE A 105 -10.02 -3.21 -16.04
CA ILE A 105 -10.34 -4.50 -15.44
C ILE A 105 -11.70 -4.36 -14.78
N LYS A 106 -12.65 -5.24 -15.12
CA LYS A 106 -13.98 -5.23 -14.54
C LYS A 106 -14.21 -6.52 -13.75
N PHE A 107 -14.65 -6.37 -12.50
CA PHE A 107 -15.11 -7.47 -11.65
C PHE A 107 -16.54 -7.20 -11.21
N TYR A 108 -17.29 -8.27 -10.96
CA TYR A 108 -18.55 -8.19 -10.21
C TYR A 108 -18.30 -8.73 -8.81
N MET A 109 -18.57 -7.90 -7.81
CA MET A 109 -18.45 -8.30 -6.42
C MET A 109 -19.60 -9.22 -6.00
N PRO A 110 -19.45 -10.00 -4.91
CA PRO A 110 -20.49 -10.97 -4.49
C PRO A 110 -21.89 -10.38 -4.36
N MET A 111 -22.01 -9.11 -3.97
CA MET A 111 -23.30 -8.41 -3.90
C MET A 111 -23.75 -7.78 -5.23
N GLY A 112 -23.10 -8.13 -6.35
CA GLY A 112 -23.51 -7.74 -7.69
C GLY A 112 -23.06 -6.36 -8.14
N PHE A 113 -22.41 -5.54 -7.31
CA PHE A 113 -21.92 -4.25 -7.77
C PHE A 113 -20.63 -4.38 -8.61
N PRO A 114 -20.49 -3.59 -9.68
CA PRO A 114 -19.32 -3.64 -10.54
C PRO A 114 -18.14 -2.88 -9.93
N LEU A 115 -16.95 -3.47 -9.97
CA LEU A 115 -15.68 -2.82 -9.67
C LEU A 115 -14.90 -2.65 -10.98
N ALA A 116 -14.67 -1.41 -11.40
CA ALA A 116 -13.88 -1.09 -12.59
C ALA A 116 -12.53 -0.51 -12.17
N LEU A 117 -11.44 -1.21 -12.47
CA LEU A 117 -10.08 -0.81 -12.11
C LEU A 117 -9.28 -0.39 -13.34
N GLY A 118 -8.61 0.72 -13.22
CA GLY A 118 -7.75 1.27 -14.26
C GLY A 118 -7.45 2.73 -13.94
N SER A 119 -6.25 2.98 -13.40
CA SER A 119 -5.78 4.34 -13.13
C SER A 119 -5.40 5.01 -14.45
N GLU A 120 -5.85 6.23 -14.65
CA GLU A 120 -5.45 7.03 -15.80
C GLU A 120 -3.98 7.44 -15.72
N LEU A 121 -3.37 7.67 -16.87
CA LEU A 121 -1.98 8.10 -16.94
C LEU A 121 -1.86 9.54 -16.47
N GLU A 122 -0.93 9.80 -15.57
CA GLU A 122 -0.59 11.15 -15.12
C GLU A 122 0.71 11.61 -15.78
N ALA A 123 0.66 12.73 -16.46
CA ALA A 123 1.84 13.45 -16.93
C ALA A 123 2.25 14.50 -15.89
N LYS A 124 3.55 14.74 -15.79
CA LYS A 124 4.09 15.79 -14.94
C LYS A 124 4.47 16.98 -15.79
N GLN A 125 3.79 18.09 -15.60
CA GLN A 125 4.13 19.37 -16.23
C GLN A 125 4.84 20.27 -15.23
N LYS A 126 5.98 20.83 -15.65
CA LYS A 126 6.68 21.83 -14.84
C LYS A 126 6.20 23.22 -15.26
N ILE A 127 5.55 23.91 -14.35
CA ILE A 127 5.08 25.28 -14.53
C ILE A 127 6.07 26.24 -13.88
N ALA A 128 6.51 27.25 -14.63
CA ALA A 128 7.32 28.32 -14.07
C ALA A 128 6.39 29.44 -13.59
N THR A 129 6.44 29.76 -12.31
CA THR A 129 5.66 30.84 -11.70
C THR A 129 6.53 32.09 -11.56
N VAL A 130 5.97 33.24 -11.88
CA VAL A 130 6.61 34.55 -11.69
C VAL A 130 6.01 35.19 -10.43
N ILE A 131 6.85 35.44 -9.43
CA ILE A 131 6.45 36.15 -8.21
C ILE A 131 7.25 37.46 -8.17
N ASN A 132 6.55 38.60 -8.06
CA ASN A 132 7.13 39.93 -8.01
C ASN A 132 8.11 40.24 -9.16
N GLY A 133 7.73 39.86 -10.39
CA GLY A 133 8.55 40.11 -11.58
C GLY A 133 9.80 39.22 -11.72
N THR A 134 10.07 38.34 -10.77
CA THR A 134 11.21 37.43 -10.80
C THR A 134 10.75 35.97 -10.96
N ARG A 135 11.29 35.25 -11.95
CA ARG A 135 10.98 33.84 -12.22
C ARG A 135 11.63 32.96 -11.16
N ARG A 136 10.89 32.58 -10.12
CA ARG A 136 11.51 31.93 -8.93
C ARG A 136 11.11 30.48 -8.68
N TRP A 137 9.99 29.94 -9.18
CA TRP A 137 9.55 28.60 -8.79
C TRP A 137 9.14 27.75 -9.97
N LYS A 138 9.59 26.49 -9.99
CA LYS A 138 9.06 25.46 -10.87
C LYS A 138 8.13 24.56 -10.04
N THR A 139 6.84 24.79 -10.16
CA THR A 139 5.84 23.88 -9.59
C THR A 139 5.64 22.70 -10.54
N THR A 140 5.51 21.50 -9.99
CA THR A 140 5.16 20.31 -10.78
C THR A 140 3.67 20.10 -10.65
N GLU A 141 2.95 20.22 -11.74
CA GLU A 141 1.53 19.87 -11.85
C GLU A 141 1.39 18.45 -12.39
N HIS A 142 0.42 17.70 -11.86
CA HIS A 142 0.04 16.38 -12.34
C HIS A 142 -1.20 16.54 -13.22
N ILE A 143 -1.07 16.26 -14.50
CA ILE A 143 -2.17 16.34 -15.47
C ILE A 143 -2.58 14.93 -15.83
N THR A 144 -3.85 14.60 -15.63
CA THR A 144 -4.43 13.34 -16.07
C THR A 144 -4.63 13.35 -17.58
N ILE A 145 -4.15 12.32 -18.26
CA ILE A 145 -4.36 12.14 -19.70
C ILE A 145 -5.61 11.25 -19.89
N PRO A 146 -6.73 11.83 -20.35
CA PRO A 146 -7.96 11.06 -20.53
C PRO A 146 -7.80 9.93 -21.55
N GLY A 147 -8.32 8.75 -21.22
CA GLY A 147 -8.33 7.61 -22.11
C GLY A 147 -7.06 6.76 -22.12
N GLU A 148 -5.96 7.24 -21.57
CA GLU A 148 -4.75 6.45 -21.40
C GLU A 148 -4.63 5.86 -20.01
N LEU A 149 -4.36 4.55 -19.91
CA LEU A 149 -4.26 3.85 -18.63
C LEU A 149 -2.80 3.64 -18.21
N SER A 150 -2.51 3.96 -16.97
CA SER A 150 -1.22 3.72 -16.34
C SER A 150 -1.12 2.27 -15.86
N ALA A 151 -0.38 1.44 -16.59
CA ALA A 151 -0.13 0.06 -16.20
C ALA A 151 0.56 -0.05 -14.83
N ARG A 152 1.46 0.89 -14.51
CA ARG A 152 2.17 0.93 -13.22
C ARG A 152 1.23 1.25 -12.05
N ALA A 153 0.40 2.28 -12.19
CA ALA A 153 -0.52 2.70 -11.13
C ALA A 153 -1.61 1.64 -10.91
N THR A 154 -2.23 1.14 -12.00
CA THR A 154 -3.24 0.07 -11.95
C THR A 154 -2.68 -1.20 -11.29
N ASN A 155 -1.50 -1.66 -11.71
CA ASN A 155 -0.88 -2.86 -11.16
C ASN A 155 -0.48 -2.71 -9.67
N ARG A 156 -0.21 -1.49 -9.21
CA ARG A 156 0.09 -1.20 -7.80
C ARG A 156 -1.16 -1.26 -6.93
N GLY A 157 -2.29 -0.78 -7.43
CA GLY A 157 -3.53 -0.68 -6.65
C GLY A 157 -4.47 -1.88 -6.76
N ILE A 158 -4.27 -2.82 -7.71
CA ILE A 158 -5.28 -3.85 -8.01
C ILE A 158 -5.62 -4.72 -6.81
N THR A 159 -4.63 -5.19 -6.07
CA THR A 159 -4.85 -6.11 -4.94
C THR A 159 -5.63 -5.42 -3.83
N ALA A 160 -5.23 -4.20 -3.45
CA ALA A 160 -5.93 -3.41 -2.45
C ALA A 160 -7.40 -3.15 -2.84
N ASN A 161 -7.63 -2.70 -4.08
CA ASN A 161 -8.98 -2.39 -4.55
C ASN A 161 -9.89 -3.62 -4.61
N VAL A 162 -9.37 -4.78 -4.99
CA VAL A 162 -10.15 -6.03 -5.01
C VAL A 162 -10.51 -6.44 -3.58
N ILE A 163 -9.56 -6.41 -2.64
CA ILE A 163 -9.82 -6.76 -1.24
C ILE A 163 -10.83 -5.79 -0.62
N HIS A 164 -10.66 -4.47 -0.83
CA HIS A 164 -11.64 -3.48 -0.36
C HIS A 164 -13.03 -3.68 -1.01
N GLY A 165 -13.07 -4.15 -2.25
CA GLY A 165 -14.34 -4.52 -2.90
C GLY A 165 -15.04 -5.70 -2.20
N PHE A 166 -14.29 -6.70 -1.73
CA PHE A 166 -14.83 -7.79 -0.92
C PHE A 166 -15.28 -7.30 0.46
N ASP A 167 -14.52 -6.46 1.14
CA ASP A 167 -14.89 -5.85 2.41
C ASP A 167 -16.20 -5.04 2.27
N ALA A 168 -16.33 -4.24 1.21
CA ALA A 168 -17.53 -3.50 0.91
C ALA A 168 -18.73 -4.44 0.62
N SER A 169 -18.50 -5.54 -0.11
CA SER A 169 -19.55 -6.55 -0.35
C SER A 169 -20.03 -7.19 0.94
N PHE A 170 -19.11 -7.48 1.85
CA PHE A 170 -19.47 -8.02 3.16
C PHE A 170 -20.32 -7.04 3.97
N CYS A 171 -19.92 -5.76 4.02
CA CYS A 171 -20.68 -4.71 4.67
C CYS A 171 -22.10 -4.59 4.08
N HIS A 172 -22.24 -4.57 2.75
CA HIS A 172 -23.55 -4.55 2.08
C HIS A 172 -24.40 -5.76 2.46
N ALA A 173 -23.83 -6.98 2.48
CA ALA A 173 -24.55 -8.19 2.85
C ALA A 173 -25.06 -8.15 4.29
N VAL A 174 -24.27 -7.58 5.22
CA VAL A 174 -24.67 -7.38 6.61
C VAL A 174 -25.84 -6.41 6.70
N VAL A 175 -25.72 -5.23 6.05
CA VAL A 175 -26.79 -4.21 6.05
C VAL A 175 -28.08 -4.76 5.46
N GLU A 176 -28.02 -5.46 4.33
CA GLU A 176 -29.20 -6.08 3.69
C GLU A 176 -29.85 -7.11 4.60
N ARG A 177 -29.06 -7.99 5.23
CA ARG A 177 -29.57 -9.01 6.14
C ARG A 177 -30.20 -8.41 7.39
N MET A 178 -29.67 -7.33 7.92
CA MET A 178 -30.24 -6.63 9.07
C MET A 178 -31.52 -5.88 8.70
N ALA A 179 -31.54 -5.20 7.54
CA ALA A 179 -32.73 -4.55 7.01
C ALA A 179 -33.88 -5.56 6.81
N GLY A 180 -33.59 -6.74 6.28
CA GLY A 180 -34.59 -7.83 6.16
C GLY A 180 -35.16 -8.35 7.49
N ARG A 181 -34.48 -8.04 8.59
CA ARG A 181 -34.94 -8.33 9.97
C ARG A 181 -35.53 -7.10 10.69
N GLN A 182 -35.69 -5.99 9.97
CA GLN A 182 -36.16 -4.71 10.49
C GLN A 182 -35.26 -4.15 11.64
N LEU A 183 -33.96 -4.47 11.59
CA LEU A 183 -32.98 -3.96 12.54
C LEU A 183 -32.22 -2.78 11.93
N HIS A 184 -32.03 -1.75 12.73
CA HIS A 184 -31.23 -0.60 12.34
C HIS A 184 -29.74 -0.91 12.50
N VAL A 185 -28.94 -0.53 11.49
CA VAL A 185 -27.48 -0.69 11.50
C VAL A 185 -26.84 0.66 11.33
N ILE A 186 -25.88 0.95 12.19
CA ILE A 186 -24.96 2.10 12.03
C ILE A 186 -23.59 1.53 11.75
N THR A 187 -23.01 1.91 10.64
CA THR A 187 -21.65 1.52 10.26
C THR A 187 -20.68 2.66 10.58
N ASN A 188 -19.54 2.31 11.13
CA ASN A 188 -18.41 3.22 11.31
C ASN A 188 -17.20 2.60 10.60
N HIS A 189 -16.93 3.05 9.36
CA HIS A 189 -15.97 2.43 8.46
C HIS A 189 -16.30 0.94 8.23
N ASP A 190 -15.41 0.05 8.66
CA ASP A 190 -15.50 -1.42 8.58
C ASP A 190 -16.08 -2.08 9.85
N CYS A 191 -16.51 -1.26 10.82
CA CYS A 191 -17.17 -1.72 12.04
C CYS A 191 -18.69 -1.55 11.94
N PHE A 192 -19.44 -2.61 12.29
CA PHE A 192 -20.93 -2.67 12.29
C PHE A 192 -21.44 -3.67 13.34
#